data_12d6903f84e623fd4348c75753aad613
#
_entry.id   12d6903f84e623fd4348c75753aad613
#
_cell.length_a   1.000
_cell.length_b   1.000
_cell.length_c   1.000
_cell.angle_alpha   90.00
_cell.angle_beta   90.00
_cell.angle_gamma   90.00
#
_symmetry.space_group_name_H-M   'P 1'
#
loop_
_entity.id
_entity.type
_entity.pdbx_description
1 polymer ?
#
loop_
_entity_poly.entity_id
_entity_poly.type
_entity_poly.pdbx_seq_one_letter_code
_entity_poly.pdbx_strand_id
1 'polypeptide(L)'
;MDARPRRGQLSLTHVWAAIAIALPVAVTSLGKTMTMDLAYGLRAGADMIATHHLADVDTFTFTIGGQPWLNQQWGSQVVLAGVFDGWGWFGLAVARAALLAVSLGFVFGACRAQGASARLSAMLTVAGWLVGIELVGQLRAQQLGVALFALCLWCVTTRNHRWRLWFVPVATVVWANVHGSFPLALVLLPFAWLADRSTEPGRARSVLAAMGLTALATIATPWGLRSWSYVVDLATHPVVSKLVAEWARPTPGTLTGLLFFASLAAMVAVLVRAGRPIPWIPLLELAVFAVLGLLTIRGIVWWALAAPVLAAGVLSRARAVSEEPAERSWAYTALVAAIVIGSLAVLPAASRTDGTGTPTMLAFAPEDLVQAAREVAPEDSRAFVSQLYASWSEFSAPGFPVAVDSRIELFPDDVWDDYFTVTTAGPGWQAVLDEWDVDLLILDPGQSERLIEAVSDDAAWRAVVVRDDGAVFVRAR
;
A
#
# COMPACT_ATOMS: atom_id res chain seq x y z
N MET A 1 -9.43 -29.11 -41.97
CA MET A 1 -7.97 -28.85 -41.92
C MET A 1 -7.65 -28.29 -40.55
N ASP A 2 -7.32 -29.21 -39.59
CA ASP A 2 -6.90 -28.78 -38.24
C ASP A 2 -5.48 -28.25 -38.29
N ALA A 3 -5.37 -26.92 -38.36
CA ALA A 3 -4.06 -26.28 -38.23
C ALA A 3 -3.59 -26.43 -36.78
N ARG A 4 -2.60 -27.29 -36.54
CA ARG A 4 -1.95 -27.42 -35.23
C ARG A 4 -1.49 -26.03 -34.77
N PRO A 5 -1.76 -25.66 -33.51
CA PRO A 5 -1.38 -24.33 -33.00
C PRO A 5 0.13 -24.17 -33.14
N ARG A 6 0.58 -23.15 -33.87
CA ARG A 6 2.00 -22.83 -34.04
C ARG A 6 2.56 -22.31 -32.69
N ARG A 7 3.77 -22.76 -32.33
CA ARG A 7 4.46 -22.24 -31.13
C ARG A 7 4.52 -20.71 -31.18
N GLY A 8 4.13 -20.04 -30.10
CA GLY A 8 4.14 -18.58 -29.98
C GLY A 8 2.80 -17.86 -30.22
N GLN A 9 1.75 -18.55 -30.70
CA GLN A 9 0.41 -17.97 -30.83
C GLN A 9 -0.32 -17.96 -29.48
N LEU A 10 -0.88 -16.78 -29.11
CA LEU A 10 -1.69 -16.60 -27.92
C LEU A 10 -3.19 -16.78 -28.23
N SER A 11 -3.99 -16.99 -27.21
CA SER A 11 -5.45 -17.10 -27.28
C SER A 11 -6.13 -15.83 -26.76
N LEU A 12 -7.43 -15.71 -26.99
CA LEU A 12 -8.25 -14.62 -26.44
C LEU A 12 -8.17 -14.53 -24.91
N THR A 13 -7.97 -15.66 -24.20
CA THR A 13 -7.72 -15.69 -22.76
C THR A 13 -6.53 -14.82 -22.35
N HIS A 14 -5.44 -14.84 -23.12
CA HIS A 14 -4.25 -14.03 -22.84
C HIS A 14 -4.52 -12.53 -23.08
N VAL A 15 -5.38 -12.21 -24.06
CA VAL A 15 -5.81 -10.82 -24.30
C VAL A 15 -6.59 -10.28 -23.09
N TRP A 16 -7.55 -11.06 -22.57
CA TRP A 16 -8.29 -10.66 -21.38
C TRP A 16 -7.39 -10.55 -20.15
N ALA A 17 -6.43 -11.45 -19.98
CA ALA A 17 -5.44 -11.36 -18.90
C ALA A 17 -4.57 -10.10 -19.03
N ALA A 18 -4.10 -9.78 -20.25
CA ALA A 18 -3.33 -8.57 -20.52
C ALA A 18 -4.14 -7.29 -20.22
N ILE A 19 -5.40 -7.24 -20.61
CA ILE A 19 -6.29 -6.12 -20.28
C ILE A 19 -6.47 -5.99 -18.75
N ALA A 20 -6.72 -7.11 -18.06
CA ALA A 20 -6.96 -7.11 -16.61
C ALA A 20 -5.76 -6.64 -15.79
N ILE A 21 -4.55 -6.79 -16.31
CA ILE A 21 -3.30 -6.50 -15.61
C ILE A 21 -2.66 -5.21 -16.15
N ALA A 22 -2.41 -5.14 -17.44
CA ALA A 22 -1.60 -4.07 -18.02
C ALA A 22 -2.34 -2.72 -18.05
N LEU A 23 -3.67 -2.70 -18.27
CA LEU A 23 -4.44 -1.45 -18.23
C LEU A 23 -4.43 -0.80 -16.83
N PRO A 24 -4.77 -1.52 -15.73
CA PRO A 24 -4.62 -0.99 -14.38
C PRO A 24 -3.20 -0.53 -14.06
N VAL A 25 -2.18 -1.28 -14.48
CA VAL A 25 -0.77 -0.93 -14.27
C VAL A 25 -0.44 0.39 -14.97
N ALA A 26 -0.84 0.55 -16.23
CA ALA A 26 -0.60 1.79 -16.98
C ALA A 26 -1.27 3.01 -16.31
N VAL A 27 -2.55 2.88 -15.97
CA VAL A 27 -3.31 3.98 -15.33
C VAL A 27 -2.72 4.32 -13.95
N THR A 28 -2.41 3.32 -13.13
CA THR A 28 -1.82 3.55 -11.81
C THR A 28 -0.43 4.18 -11.91
N SER A 29 0.38 3.80 -12.91
CA SER A 29 1.73 4.36 -13.12
C SER A 29 1.72 5.83 -13.52
N LEU A 30 0.62 6.33 -14.08
CA LEU A 30 0.44 7.76 -14.37
C LEU A 30 0.01 8.58 -13.14
N GLY A 31 -0.50 7.92 -12.10
CA GLY A 31 -0.90 8.55 -10.85
C GLY A 31 0.27 8.72 -9.89
N LYS A 32 0.17 9.74 -9.03
CA LYS A 32 1.16 9.96 -7.96
C LYS A 32 1.01 8.94 -6.84
N THR A 33 2.11 8.65 -6.16
CA THR A 33 2.15 7.88 -4.91
C THR A 33 2.50 8.81 -3.74
N MET A 34 1.94 8.52 -2.58
CA MET A 34 2.22 9.27 -1.36
C MET A 34 3.66 9.02 -0.90
N THR A 35 4.35 10.08 -0.50
CA THR A 35 5.77 10.03 -0.16
C THR A 35 6.03 9.56 1.26
N MET A 36 5.12 9.84 2.18
CA MET A 36 5.31 9.72 3.63
C MET A 36 5.89 8.37 4.06
N ASP A 37 5.17 7.26 3.79
CA ASP A 37 5.66 5.92 4.17
C ASP A 37 6.83 5.44 3.29
N LEU A 38 6.98 5.96 2.09
CA LEU A 38 8.04 5.58 1.18
C LEU A 38 9.37 6.22 1.58
N ALA A 39 9.39 7.53 1.84
CA ALA A 39 10.61 8.30 1.99
C ALA A 39 11.39 7.91 3.26
N TYR A 40 10.76 7.92 4.45
CA TYR A 40 11.44 7.43 5.65
C TYR A 40 11.84 5.94 5.51
N GLY A 41 11.00 5.16 4.80
CA GLY A 41 11.28 3.74 4.55
C GLY A 41 12.53 3.52 3.69
N LEU A 42 12.75 4.37 2.66
CA LEU A 42 13.96 4.34 1.85
C LEU A 42 15.20 4.69 2.69
N ARG A 43 15.11 5.72 3.54
CA ARG A 43 16.19 6.09 4.43
C ARG A 43 16.51 4.98 5.44
N ALA A 44 15.51 4.50 6.18
CA ALA A 44 15.69 3.41 7.14
C ALA A 44 16.27 2.15 6.48
N GLY A 45 15.81 1.82 5.27
CA GLY A 45 16.32 0.70 4.50
C GLY A 45 17.77 0.88 4.08
N ALA A 46 18.15 2.08 3.63
CA ALA A 46 19.53 2.42 3.28
C ALA A 46 20.46 2.35 4.52
N ASP A 47 20.02 2.89 5.66
CA ASP A 47 20.76 2.81 6.92
C ASP A 47 20.97 1.37 7.37
N MET A 48 19.93 0.52 7.29
CA MET A 48 20.03 -0.91 7.61
C MET A 48 20.99 -1.66 6.66
N ILE A 49 20.99 -1.33 5.37
CA ILE A 49 21.93 -1.91 4.39
C ILE A 49 23.35 -1.50 4.69
N ALA A 50 23.58 -0.22 5.01
CA ALA A 50 24.90 0.33 5.27
C ALA A 50 25.49 -0.18 6.60
N THR A 51 24.67 -0.27 7.64
CA THR A 51 25.14 -0.62 9.00
C THR A 51 25.08 -2.11 9.29
N HIS A 52 24.33 -2.90 8.51
CA HIS A 52 23.98 -4.30 8.79
C HIS A 52 23.25 -4.50 10.13
N HIS A 53 22.59 -3.47 10.66
CA HIS A 53 21.78 -3.50 11.86
C HIS A 53 20.34 -3.13 11.57
N LEU A 54 19.40 -3.71 12.30
CA LEU A 54 17.99 -3.32 12.20
C LEU A 54 17.82 -1.92 12.79
N ALA A 55 16.98 -1.11 12.15
CA ALA A 55 16.55 0.16 12.70
C ALA A 55 15.53 -0.11 13.82
N ASP A 56 15.98 -0.21 15.06
CA ASP A 56 15.21 -0.54 16.26
C ASP A 56 15.15 0.62 17.28
N VAL A 57 15.76 1.74 16.94
CA VAL A 57 15.67 3.02 17.66
C VAL A 57 15.40 4.15 16.67
N ASP A 58 14.74 5.21 17.13
CA ASP A 58 14.57 6.42 16.34
C ASP A 58 15.88 7.21 16.21
N THR A 59 16.25 7.56 14.98
CA THR A 59 17.41 8.38 14.64
C THR A 59 17.05 9.55 13.72
N PHE A 60 15.78 9.77 13.45
CA PHE A 60 15.30 10.73 12.45
C PHE A 60 14.77 12.01 13.07
N THR A 61 14.22 11.90 14.30
CA THR A 61 13.58 13.01 14.96
C THR A 61 14.35 13.45 16.21
N PHE A 62 14.17 14.70 16.60
CA PHE A 62 14.80 15.21 17.82
C PHE A 62 13.88 15.09 19.05
N THR A 63 12.56 14.94 18.86
CA THR A 63 11.58 14.86 19.96
C THR A 63 11.59 13.50 20.66
N ILE A 64 11.86 12.42 19.91
CA ILE A 64 11.91 11.04 20.44
C ILE A 64 13.23 10.34 20.07
N GLY A 65 14.26 11.08 19.68
CA GLY A 65 15.55 10.53 19.29
C GLY A 65 16.12 9.54 20.33
N GLY A 66 16.55 8.37 19.86
CA GLY A 66 17.03 7.28 20.73
C GLY A 66 15.97 6.41 21.39
N GLN A 67 14.67 6.73 21.24
CA GLN A 67 13.60 5.88 21.75
C GLN A 67 13.47 4.59 20.95
N PRO A 68 13.03 3.49 21.58
CA PRO A 68 12.84 2.20 20.88
C PRO A 68 11.80 2.30 19.75
N TRP A 69 12.16 1.76 18.59
CA TRP A 69 11.29 1.65 17.43
C TRP A 69 11.06 0.18 17.06
N LEU A 70 9.82 -0.32 17.19
CA LEU A 70 9.44 -1.61 16.66
C LEU A 70 9.17 -1.49 15.16
N ASN A 71 10.23 -1.56 14.35
CA ASN A 71 10.16 -1.40 12.89
C ASN A 71 9.65 -2.67 12.20
N GLN A 72 8.35 -2.94 12.31
CA GLN A 72 7.71 -4.16 11.77
C GLN A 72 7.85 -4.26 10.23
N GLN A 73 8.08 -3.14 9.55
CA GLN A 73 8.15 -3.07 8.08
C GLN A 73 9.59 -3.14 7.52
N TRP A 74 10.58 -3.51 8.36
CA TRP A 74 11.99 -3.48 8.02
C TRP A 74 12.35 -4.18 6.70
N GLY A 75 11.73 -5.35 6.42
CA GLY A 75 12.01 -6.11 5.19
C GLY A 75 11.57 -5.37 3.93
N SER A 76 10.43 -4.64 3.97
CA SER A 76 10.00 -3.82 2.83
C SER A 76 10.92 -2.62 2.61
N GLN A 77 11.40 -2.01 3.68
CA GLN A 77 12.32 -0.87 3.63
C GLN A 77 13.65 -1.28 2.98
N VAL A 78 14.24 -2.40 3.41
CA VAL A 78 15.47 -2.95 2.82
C VAL A 78 15.27 -3.28 1.34
N VAL A 79 14.14 -3.94 0.96
CA VAL A 79 13.86 -4.29 -0.44
C VAL A 79 13.72 -3.05 -1.29
N LEU A 80 12.92 -2.05 -0.86
CA LEU A 80 12.69 -0.83 -1.64
C LEU A 80 13.95 0.05 -1.70
N ALA A 81 14.71 0.16 -0.61
CA ALA A 81 15.99 0.89 -0.61
C ALA A 81 17.02 0.23 -1.54
N GLY A 82 17.13 -1.11 -1.54
CA GLY A 82 18.02 -1.82 -2.47
C GLY A 82 17.60 -1.67 -3.94
N VAL A 83 16.30 -1.62 -4.23
CA VAL A 83 15.80 -1.29 -5.58
C VAL A 83 16.15 0.15 -5.95
N PHE A 84 16.00 1.08 -5.00
CA PHE A 84 16.34 2.48 -5.23
C PHE A 84 17.84 2.69 -5.45
N ASP A 85 18.68 2.06 -4.64
CA ASP A 85 20.14 2.12 -4.78
C ASP A 85 20.60 1.60 -6.15
N GLY A 86 20.03 0.48 -6.63
CA GLY A 86 20.39 -0.12 -7.91
C GLY A 86 19.87 0.61 -9.15
N TRP A 87 18.66 1.17 -9.09
CA TRP A 87 17.96 1.69 -10.30
C TRP A 87 17.21 3.00 -10.06
N GLY A 88 17.39 3.66 -8.94
CA GLY A 88 16.75 4.95 -8.61
C GLY A 88 15.23 4.91 -8.71
N TRP A 89 14.66 6.05 -9.04
CA TRP A 89 13.22 6.22 -9.19
C TRP A 89 12.60 5.34 -10.29
N PHE A 90 13.36 5.04 -11.35
CA PHE A 90 12.91 4.11 -12.38
C PHE A 90 12.72 2.70 -11.83
N GLY A 91 13.65 2.22 -11.00
CA GLY A 91 13.53 0.93 -10.32
C GLY A 91 12.27 0.86 -9.45
N LEU A 92 11.98 1.94 -8.70
CA LEU A 92 10.78 2.03 -7.88
C LEU A 92 9.48 2.09 -8.71
N ALA A 93 9.47 2.78 -9.85
CA ALA A 93 8.34 2.78 -10.77
C ALA A 93 8.08 1.38 -11.33
N VAL A 94 9.14 0.65 -11.71
CA VAL A 94 9.04 -0.76 -12.16
C VAL A 94 8.58 -1.66 -11.02
N ALA A 95 9.09 -1.52 -9.80
CA ALA A 95 8.66 -2.29 -8.62
C ALA A 95 7.18 -2.09 -8.32
N ARG A 96 6.70 -0.83 -8.34
CA ARG A 96 5.28 -0.46 -8.19
C ARG A 96 4.40 -1.18 -9.22
N ALA A 97 4.79 -1.09 -10.50
CA ALA A 97 4.08 -1.73 -11.60
C ALA A 97 4.08 -3.26 -11.49
N ALA A 98 5.21 -3.86 -11.14
CA ALA A 98 5.36 -5.31 -11.00
C ALA A 98 4.52 -5.86 -9.82
N LEU A 99 4.55 -5.21 -8.66
CA LEU A 99 3.76 -5.62 -7.50
C LEU A 99 2.25 -5.56 -7.79
N LEU A 100 1.79 -4.49 -8.47
CA LEU A 100 0.40 -4.38 -8.90
C LEU A 100 0.05 -5.46 -9.93
N ALA A 101 0.89 -5.67 -10.94
CA ALA A 101 0.68 -6.71 -11.96
C ALA A 101 0.58 -8.12 -11.36
N VAL A 102 1.46 -8.44 -10.42
CA VAL A 102 1.46 -9.72 -9.69
C VAL A 102 0.17 -9.87 -8.87
N SER A 103 -0.23 -8.83 -8.14
CA SER A 103 -1.47 -8.84 -7.34
C SER A 103 -2.70 -9.11 -8.21
N LEU A 104 -2.86 -8.36 -9.31
CA LEU A 104 -3.98 -8.52 -10.24
C LEU A 104 -3.91 -9.84 -11.00
N GLY A 105 -2.71 -10.33 -11.33
CA GLY A 105 -2.50 -11.65 -11.92
C GLY A 105 -3.00 -12.79 -11.02
N PHE A 106 -2.74 -12.73 -9.73
CA PHE A 106 -3.26 -13.70 -8.76
C PHE A 106 -4.77 -13.60 -8.60
N VAL A 107 -5.35 -12.38 -8.55
CA VAL A 107 -6.80 -12.19 -8.48
C VAL A 107 -7.47 -12.73 -9.74
N PHE A 108 -6.95 -12.42 -10.93
CA PHE A 108 -7.44 -12.96 -12.20
C PHE A 108 -7.38 -14.50 -12.20
N GLY A 109 -6.24 -15.07 -11.80
CA GLY A 109 -6.04 -16.52 -11.68
C GLY A 109 -6.99 -17.17 -10.68
N ALA A 110 -7.27 -16.52 -9.56
CA ALA A 110 -8.25 -16.98 -8.57
C ALA A 110 -9.69 -16.94 -9.11
N CYS A 111 -10.09 -15.88 -9.84
CA CYS A 111 -11.38 -15.81 -10.52
C CYS A 111 -11.53 -16.94 -11.57
N ARG A 112 -10.47 -17.22 -12.34
CA ARG A 112 -10.44 -18.36 -13.27
C ARG A 112 -10.63 -19.71 -12.56
N ALA A 113 -9.96 -19.88 -11.42
CA ALA A 113 -10.06 -21.09 -10.60
C ALA A 113 -11.48 -21.32 -10.02
N GLN A 114 -12.24 -20.24 -9.84
CA GLN A 114 -13.67 -20.31 -9.46
C GLN A 114 -14.60 -20.64 -10.64
N GLY A 115 -14.07 -20.90 -11.83
CA GLY A 115 -14.83 -21.29 -13.02
C GLY A 115 -15.32 -20.12 -13.88
N ALA A 116 -14.89 -18.88 -13.61
CA ALA A 116 -15.25 -17.76 -14.44
C ALA A 116 -14.55 -17.81 -15.81
N SER A 117 -15.22 -17.36 -16.89
CA SER A 117 -14.58 -17.17 -18.18
C SER A 117 -13.45 -16.12 -18.09
N ALA A 118 -12.51 -16.11 -19.05
CA ALA A 118 -11.41 -15.14 -19.04
C ALA A 118 -11.95 -13.70 -19.10
N ARG A 119 -12.97 -13.45 -19.90
CA ARG A 119 -13.66 -12.16 -19.98
C ARG A 119 -14.26 -11.74 -18.64
N LEU A 120 -15.00 -12.63 -17.99
CA LEU A 120 -15.60 -12.33 -16.68
C LEU A 120 -14.53 -12.10 -15.61
N SER A 121 -13.47 -12.93 -15.59
CA SER A 121 -12.34 -12.78 -14.68
C SER A 121 -11.65 -11.42 -14.87
N ALA A 122 -11.45 -10.99 -16.13
CA ALA A 122 -10.88 -9.68 -16.43
C ALA A 122 -11.77 -8.54 -15.94
N MET A 123 -13.08 -8.60 -16.22
CA MET A 123 -14.03 -7.58 -15.77
C MET A 123 -14.07 -7.47 -14.23
N LEU A 124 -14.08 -8.60 -13.52
CA LEU A 124 -14.08 -8.63 -12.06
C LEU A 124 -12.75 -8.12 -11.46
N THR A 125 -11.63 -8.49 -12.06
CA THR A 125 -10.30 -8.02 -11.62
C THR A 125 -10.16 -6.50 -11.79
N VAL A 126 -10.58 -5.96 -12.94
CA VAL A 126 -10.58 -4.52 -13.19
C VAL A 126 -11.57 -3.80 -12.26
N ALA A 127 -12.76 -4.36 -12.02
CA ALA A 127 -13.73 -3.80 -11.09
C ALA A 127 -13.16 -3.75 -9.65
N GLY A 128 -12.49 -4.80 -9.20
CA GLY A 128 -11.80 -4.80 -7.90
C GLY A 128 -10.70 -3.74 -7.84
N TRP A 129 -9.85 -3.64 -8.87
CA TRP A 129 -8.85 -2.59 -8.94
C TRP A 129 -9.47 -1.18 -8.90
N LEU A 130 -10.57 -0.95 -9.61
CA LEU A 130 -11.28 0.35 -9.58
C LEU A 130 -11.77 0.71 -8.17
N VAL A 131 -12.28 -0.26 -7.41
CA VAL A 131 -12.69 -0.03 -6.01
C VAL A 131 -11.53 0.38 -5.13
N GLY A 132 -10.36 -0.19 -5.35
CA GLY A 132 -9.14 0.12 -4.59
C GLY A 132 -8.16 1.05 -5.32
N ILE A 133 -8.58 1.81 -6.35
CA ILE A 133 -7.68 2.53 -7.26
C ILE A 133 -6.71 3.47 -6.56
N GLU A 134 -7.13 4.14 -5.50
CA GLU A 134 -6.30 5.06 -4.71
C GLU A 134 -5.40 4.34 -3.70
N LEU A 135 -5.62 3.04 -3.45
CA LEU A 135 -5.00 2.30 -2.34
C LEU A 135 -4.05 1.19 -2.81
N VAL A 136 -4.49 0.34 -3.75
CA VAL A 136 -3.73 -0.88 -4.13
C VAL A 136 -2.45 -0.60 -4.91
N GLY A 137 -2.33 0.58 -5.49
CA GLY A 137 -1.18 0.99 -6.31
C GLY A 137 -0.23 1.97 -5.63
N GLN A 138 -0.37 2.24 -4.32
CA GLN A 138 0.55 3.10 -3.57
C GLN A 138 1.85 2.35 -3.30
N LEU A 139 2.99 2.91 -3.76
CA LEU A 139 4.30 2.29 -3.52
C LEU A 139 4.75 2.55 -2.08
N ARG A 140 4.52 1.57 -1.24
CA ARG A 140 4.92 1.55 0.17
C ARG A 140 4.90 0.10 0.68
N ALA A 141 5.31 -0.13 1.92
CA ALA A 141 5.32 -1.45 2.54
C ALA A 141 4.01 -2.24 2.36
N GLN A 142 2.85 -1.55 2.42
CA GLN A 142 1.54 -2.16 2.22
C GLN A 142 1.40 -2.83 0.84
N GLN A 143 2.02 -2.32 -0.22
CA GLN A 143 1.88 -2.90 -1.56
C GLN A 143 2.49 -4.31 -1.67
N LEU A 144 3.58 -4.57 -0.91
CA LEU A 144 4.13 -5.93 -0.78
C LEU A 144 3.13 -6.84 -0.05
N GLY A 145 2.49 -6.34 1.02
CA GLY A 145 1.42 -7.06 1.72
C GLY A 145 0.22 -7.37 0.82
N VAL A 146 -0.18 -6.45 -0.06
CA VAL A 146 -1.24 -6.64 -1.07
C VAL A 146 -0.90 -7.78 -2.03
N ALA A 147 0.35 -7.83 -2.52
CA ALA A 147 0.79 -8.90 -3.41
C ALA A 147 0.82 -10.27 -2.70
N LEU A 148 1.26 -10.30 -1.45
CA LEU A 148 1.27 -11.52 -0.62
C LEU A 148 -0.14 -11.99 -0.25
N PHE A 149 -1.06 -11.07 0.04
CA PHE A 149 -2.48 -11.41 0.23
C PHE A 149 -3.08 -12.03 -1.04
N ALA A 150 -2.86 -11.41 -2.20
CA ALA A 150 -3.37 -11.91 -3.47
C ALA A 150 -2.79 -13.30 -3.81
N LEU A 151 -1.51 -13.54 -3.52
CA LEU A 151 -0.88 -14.86 -3.61
C LEU A 151 -1.56 -15.87 -2.67
N CYS A 152 -1.75 -15.54 -1.39
CA CYS A 152 -2.39 -16.43 -0.41
C CYS A 152 -3.85 -16.73 -0.83
N LEU A 153 -4.61 -15.71 -1.26
CA LEU A 153 -5.97 -15.88 -1.78
C LEU A 153 -6.01 -16.83 -2.97
N TRP A 154 -5.08 -16.70 -3.93
CA TRP A 154 -4.96 -17.61 -5.06
C TRP A 154 -4.57 -19.02 -4.63
N CYS A 155 -3.61 -19.18 -3.72
CA CYS A 155 -3.19 -20.48 -3.19
C CYS A 155 -4.35 -21.20 -2.50
N VAL A 156 -5.10 -20.48 -1.65
CA VAL A 156 -6.27 -21.03 -0.95
C VAL A 156 -7.39 -21.38 -1.92
N THR A 157 -7.65 -20.55 -2.93
CA THR A 157 -8.65 -20.81 -3.96
C THR A 157 -8.32 -22.01 -4.82
N THR A 158 -7.02 -22.25 -5.09
CA THR A 158 -6.52 -23.35 -5.92
C THR A 158 -5.95 -24.53 -5.12
N ARG A 159 -6.33 -24.70 -3.88
CA ARG A 159 -5.83 -25.71 -2.92
C ARG A 159 -6.08 -27.17 -3.30
N ASN A 160 -6.90 -27.43 -4.32
CA ASN A 160 -7.00 -28.74 -4.97
C ASN A 160 -5.65 -29.20 -5.54
N HIS A 161 -4.77 -28.30 -5.92
CA HIS A 161 -3.36 -28.57 -6.17
C HIS A 161 -2.61 -28.54 -4.84
N ARG A 162 -2.46 -29.70 -4.20
CA ARG A 162 -1.98 -29.92 -2.83
C ARG A 162 -0.70 -29.20 -2.42
N TRP A 163 0.20 -28.89 -3.36
CA TRP A 163 1.45 -28.17 -3.07
C TRP A 163 1.24 -26.65 -2.94
N ARG A 164 0.21 -26.06 -3.55
CA ARG A 164 -0.04 -24.60 -3.52
C ARG A 164 -0.39 -24.11 -2.13
N LEU A 165 -1.12 -24.90 -1.37
CA LEU A 165 -1.49 -24.55 0.00
C LEU A 165 -0.28 -24.27 0.90
N TRP A 166 0.84 -24.98 0.67
CA TRP A 166 2.05 -24.85 1.47
C TRP A 166 2.86 -23.56 1.18
N PHE A 167 2.52 -22.82 0.13
CA PHE A 167 3.07 -21.48 -0.06
C PHE A 167 2.48 -20.45 0.91
N VAL A 168 1.30 -20.69 1.50
CA VAL A 168 0.68 -19.75 2.44
C VAL A 168 1.56 -19.52 3.67
N PRO A 169 2.01 -20.54 4.43
CA PRO A 169 2.91 -20.29 5.55
C PRO A 169 4.26 -19.68 5.12
N VAL A 170 4.82 -20.08 3.96
CA VAL A 170 6.07 -19.48 3.45
C VAL A 170 5.89 -18.00 3.11
N ALA A 171 4.81 -17.67 2.38
CA ALA A 171 4.47 -16.27 2.10
C ALA A 171 4.23 -15.46 3.39
N THR A 172 3.66 -16.08 4.43
CA THR A 172 3.39 -15.42 5.70
C THR A 172 4.68 -15.11 6.46
N VAL A 173 5.72 -15.94 6.41
CA VAL A 173 7.04 -15.58 6.95
C VAL A 173 7.55 -14.29 6.33
N VAL A 174 7.50 -14.17 5.00
CA VAL A 174 7.89 -12.94 4.31
C VAL A 174 6.97 -11.78 4.71
N TRP A 175 5.66 -12.02 4.73
CA TRP A 175 4.66 -10.99 5.01
C TRP A 175 4.79 -10.40 6.42
N ALA A 176 5.04 -11.23 7.42
CA ALA A 176 5.24 -10.80 8.80
C ALA A 176 6.45 -9.88 8.98
N ASN A 177 7.40 -9.90 8.04
CA ASN A 177 8.60 -9.05 8.04
C ASN A 177 8.49 -7.82 7.12
N VAL A 178 7.45 -7.73 6.28
CA VAL A 178 7.31 -6.61 5.34
C VAL A 178 6.11 -5.70 5.63
N HIS A 179 5.02 -6.20 6.27
CA HIS A 179 3.86 -5.35 6.55
C HIS A 179 2.93 -5.94 7.61
N GLY A 180 2.40 -5.09 8.51
CA GLY A 180 1.50 -5.42 9.63
C GLY A 180 0.16 -6.08 9.27
N SER A 181 -0.20 -6.22 7.99
CA SER A 181 -1.42 -6.94 7.58
C SER A 181 -1.27 -8.46 7.48
N PHE A 182 -0.15 -9.03 7.89
CA PHE A 182 0.11 -10.49 7.87
C PHE A 182 -0.96 -11.35 8.57
N PRO A 183 -1.73 -10.88 9.58
CA PRO A 183 -2.81 -11.67 10.18
C PRO A 183 -3.89 -12.11 9.18
N LEU A 184 -4.05 -11.40 8.05
CA LEU A 184 -5.02 -11.75 7.02
C LEU A 184 -4.76 -13.11 6.36
N ALA A 185 -3.52 -13.61 6.40
CA ALA A 185 -3.24 -14.99 5.97
C ALA A 185 -4.03 -16.02 6.80
N LEU A 186 -4.16 -15.77 8.12
CA LEU A 186 -4.96 -16.61 9.02
C LEU A 186 -6.46 -16.41 8.84
N VAL A 187 -6.94 -15.28 8.29
CA VAL A 187 -8.36 -15.05 8.00
C VAL A 187 -8.84 -15.92 6.84
N LEU A 188 -8.01 -16.18 5.83
CA LEU A 188 -8.38 -16.96 4.65
C LEU A 188 -8.54 -18.48 4.93
N LEU A 189 -7.71 -19.04 5.79
CA LEU A 189 -7.60 -20.49 6.00
C LEU A 189 -8.81 -21.13 6.70
N PRO A 190 -9.46 -20.52 7.70
CA PRO A 190 -10.68 -21.05 8.30
C PRO A 190 -11.81 -21.26 7.31
N PHE A 191 -12.02 -20.36 6.34
CA PHE A 191 -13.06 -20.53 5.31
C PHE A 191 -12.75 -21.73 4.40
N ALA A 192 -11.48 -21.91 4.03
CA ALA A 192 -11.05 -23.07 3.28
C ALA A 192 -11.26 -24.38 4.05
N TRP A 193 -10.93 -24.41 5.34
CA TRP A 193 -11.16 -25.55 6.20
C TRP A 193 -12.66 -25.85 6.35
N LEU A 194 -13.48 -24.85 6.63
CA LEU A 194 -14.92 -25.00 6.73
C LEU A 194 -15.53 -25.57 5.45
N ALA A 195 -15.04 -25.12 4.27
CA ALA A 195 -15.51 -25.61 2.99
C ALA A 195 -15.13 -27.09 2.73
N ASP A 196 -13.96 -27.53 3.21
CA ASP A 196 -13.43 -28.85 2.92
C ASP A 196 -13.79 -29.89 3.99
N ARG A 197 -14.13 -29.50 5.22
CA ARG A 197 -14.28 -30.42 6.37
C ARG A 197 -15.30 -31.56 6.16
N SER A 198 -16.36 -31.29 5.40
CA SER A 198 -17.42 -32.27 5.14
C SER A 198 -17.33 -32.97 3.78
N THR A 199 -16.65 -32.33 2.81
CA THR A 199 -16.57 -32.83 1.42
C THR A 199 -15.24 -33.52 1.12
N GLU A 200 -14.15 -33.06 1.71
CA GLU A 200 -12.78 -33.49 1.44
C GLU A 200 -11.94 -33.57 2.73
N PRO A 201 -12.21 -34.55 3.62
CA PRO A 201 -11.57 -34.59 4.94
C PRO A 201 -10.03 -34.64 4.92
N GLY A 202 -9.43 -35.24 3.88
CA GLY A 202 -8.00 -35.27 3.69
C GLY A 202 -7.41 -33.88 3.42
N ARG A 203 -8.09 -33.09 2.58
CA ARG A 203 -7.69 -31.72 2.29
C ARG A 203 -7.93 -30.81 3.50
N ALA A 204 -9.03 -30.99 4.22
CA ALA A 204 -9.31 -30.27 5.45
C ALA A 204 -8.18 -30.43 6.50
N ARG A 205 -7.62 -31.65 6.66
CA ARG A 205 -6.44 -31.88 7.53
C ARG A 205 -5.22 -31.10 7.06
N SER A 206 -4.99 -31.06 5.75
CA SER A 206 -3.87 -30.28 5.17
C SER A 206 -4.08 -28.78 5.41
N VAL A 207 -5.31 -28.27 5.32
CA VAL A 207 -5.63 -26.86 5.62
C VAL A 207 -5.39 -26.56 7.10
N LEU A 208 -5.78 -27.44 8.03
CA LEU A 208 -5.48 -27.27 9.46
C LEU A 208 -3.97 -27.26 9.73
N ALA A 209 -3.22 -28.15 9.10
CA ALA A 209 -1.75 -28.16 9.24
C ALA A 209 -1.12 -26.88 8.67
N ALA A 210 -1.59 -26.42 7.49
CA ALA A 210 -1.15 -25.15 6.92
C ALA A 210 -1.52 -23.97 7.83
N MET A 211 -2.70 -23.97 8.46
CA MET A 211 -3.12 -22.93 9.41
C MET A 211 -2.21 -22.90 10.65
N GLY A 212 -1.86 -24.05 11.21
CA GLY A 212 -0.91 -24.14 12.33
C GLY A 212 0.48 -23.61 11.95
N LEU A 213 1.01 -24.00 10.77
CA LEU A 213 2.28 -23.49 10.28
C LEU A 213 2.22 -21.99 9.94
N THR A 214 1.09 -21.50 9.41
CA THR A 214 0.89 -20.07 9.15
C THR A 214 0.86 -19.29 10.46
N ALA A 215 0.23 -19.81 11.52
CA ALA A 215 0.27 -19.20 12.86
C ALA A 215 1.71 -19.11 13.40
N LEU A 216 2.50 -20.16 13.25
CA LEU A 216 3.91 -20.12 13.61
C LEU A 216 4.72 -19.14 12.73
N ALA A 217 4.40 -19.07 11.45
CA ALA A 217 5.04 -18.14 10.50
C ALA A 217 4.85 -16.66 10.89
N THR A 218 3.71 -16.31 11.53
CA THR A 218 3.46 -14.92 11.96
C THR A 218 4.41 -14.41 13.03
N ILE A 219 5.08 -15.29 13.76
CA ILE A 219 6.06 -14.95 14.80
C ILE A 219 7.50 -15.13 14.34
N ALA A 220 7.72 -15.49 13.07
CA ALA A 220 9.04 -15.60 12.46
C ALA A 220 9.58 -14.22 12.05
N THR A 221 9.64 -13.31 13.00
CA THR A 221 10.13 -11.94 12.88
C THR A 221 11.15 -11.65 13.98
N PRO A 222 12.01 -10.62 13.85
CA PRO A 222 12.93 -10.23 14.91
C PRO A 222 12.24 -9.94 16.26
N TRP A 223 10.97 -9.52 16.22
CA TRP A 223 10.20 -9.16 17.42
C TRP A 223 9.26 -10.27 17.92
N GLY A 224 9.14 -11.40 17.19
CA GLY A 224 8.30 -12.52 17.60
C GLY A 224 6.85 -12.11 17.86
N LEU A 225 6.34 -12.45 19.06
CA LEU A 225 4.96 -12.11 19.47
C LEU A 225 4.70 -10.59 19.60
N ARG A 226 5.74 -9.77 19.80
CA ARG A 226 5.58 -8.31 19.89
C ARG A 226 5.08 -7.70 18.57
N SER A 227 5.27 -8.36 17.42
CA SER A 227 4.67 -7.94 16.16
C SER A 227 3.14 -7.97 16.18
N TRP A 228 2.53 -8.87 16.98
CA TRP A 228 1.08 -8.92 17.16
C TRP A 228 0.57 -7.80 18.04
N SER A 229 1.26 -7.52 19.19
CA SER A 229 0.87 -6.37 20.03
C SER A 229 0.96 -5.08 19.23
N TYR A 230 2.04 -4.86 18.47
CA TYR A 230 2.19 -3.70 17.61
C TYR A 230 1.02 -3.53 16.61
N VAL A 231 0.58 -4.62 15.94
CA VAL A 231 -0.55 -4.55 15.01
C VAL A 231 -1.86 -4.16 15.72
N VAL A 232 -2.08 -4.68 16.93
CA VAL A 232 -3.27 -4.36 17.75
C VAL A 232 -3.18 -2.91 18.24
N ASP A 233 -2.04 -2.51 18.79
CA ASP A 233 -1.80 -1.16 19.32
C ASP A 233 -1.99 -0.13 18.22
N LEU A 234 -1.41 -0.35 17.03
CA LEU A 234 -1.59 0.52 15.86
C LEU A 234 -3.07 0.60 15.42
N ALA A 235 -3.78 -0.52 15.41
CA ALA A 235 -5.18 -0.57 14.99
C ALA A 235 -6.14 0.13 15.97
N THR A 236 -5.72 0.29 17.22
CA THR A 236 -6.54 0.91 18.28
C THR A 236 -6.00 2.27 18.74
N HIS A 237 -4.91 2.75 18.14
CA HIS A 237 -4.24 3.98 18.54
C HIS A 237 -5.12 5.22 18.28
N PRO A 238 -5.45 6.02 19.31
CA PRO A 238 -6.42 7.12 19.16
C PRO A 238 -5.89 8.25 18.27
N VAL A 239 -4.59 8.56 18.31
CA VAL A 239 -3.99 9.61 17.48
C VAL A 239 -3.93 9.16 16.02
N VAL A 240 -3.51 7.92 15.74
CA VAL A 240 -3.49 7.35 14.40
C VAL A 240 -4.88 7.39 13.77
N SER A 241 -5.92 7.04 14.52
CA SER A 241 -7.30 7.06 14.01
C SER A 241 -7.81 8.46 13.69
N LYS A 242 -7.26 9.52 14.31
CA LYS A 242 -7.61 10.93 14.07
C LYS A 242 -6.82 11.53 12.91
N LEU A 243 -5.52 11.25 12.83
CA LEU A 243 -4.60 11.90 11.89
C LEU A 243 -4.47 11.18 10.55
N VAL A 244 -4.59 9.85 10.52
CA VAL A 244 -4.44 9.07 9.29
C VAL A 244 -5.80 8.82 8.67
N ALA A 245 -6.11 9.52 7.58
CA ALA A 245 -7.39 9.42 6.88
C ALA A 245 -7.75 7.97 6.48
N GLU A 246 -6.77 7.11 6.24
CA GLU A 246 -6.99 5.70 5.88
C GLU A 246 -7.56 4.85 7.01
N TRP A 247 -7.42 5.27 8.27
CA TRP A 247 -8.04 4.62 9.42
C TRP A 247 -9.46 5.10 9.70
N ALA A 248 -9.88 6.18 9.04
CA ALA A 248 -11.25 6.65 9.11
C ALA A 248 -12.22 5.67 8.43
N ARG A 249 -13.49 5.75 8.82
CA ARG A 249 -14.57 5.01 8.14
C ARG A 249 -14.80 5.60 6.74
N PRO A 250 -15.04 4.76 5.72
CA PRO A 250 -15.36 5.26 4.39
C PRO A 250 -16.69 6.02 4.38
N THR A 251 -16.75 7.07 3.59
CA THR A 251 -17.97 7.86 3.35
C THR A 251 -18.25 7.96 1.86
N PRO A 252 -19.52 8.01 1.43
CA PRO A 252 -19.85 8.17 0.00
C PRO A 252 -19.39 9.52 -0.60
N GLY A 253 -18.95 10.46 0.23
CA GLY A 253 -18.45 11.76 -0.21
C GLY A 253 -17.04 11.72 -0.83
N THR A 254 -16.30 10.62 -0.69
CA THR A 254 -14.99 10.41 -1.31
C THR A 254 -15.10 9.43 -2.47
N LEU A 255 -14.19 9.52 -3.44
CA LEU A 255 -14.17 8.59 -4.59
C LEU A 255 -14.02 7.14 -4.12
N THR A 256 -13.05 6.86 -3.26
CA THR A 256 -12.81 5.52 -2.69
C THR A 256 -14.06 4.99 -1.97
N GLY A 257 -14.69 5.81 -1.11
CA GLY A 257 -15.90 5.40 -0.40
C GLY A 257 -17.08 5.18 -1.34
N LEU A 258 -17.31 6.08 -2.32
CA LEU A 258 -18.36 5.93 -3.32
C LEU A 258 -18.23 4.61 -4.10
N LEU A 259 -17.01 4.30 -4.60
CA LEU A 259 -16.74 3.07 -5.34
C LEU A 259 -16.92 1.83 -4.46
N PHE A 260 -16.51 1.91 -3.21
CA PHE A 260 -16.71 0.83 -2.25
C PHE A 260 -18.20 0.55 -2.00
N PHE A 261 -19.01 1.56 -1.67
CA PHE A 261 -20.45 1.37 -1.45
C PHE A 261 -21.19 0.93 -2.72
N ALA A 262 -20.80 1.45 -3.89
CA ALA A 262 -21.32 0.98 -5.17
C ALA A 262 -20.97 -0.49 -5.42
N SER A 263 -19.77 -0.94 -5.06
CA SER A 263 -19.36 -2.35 -5.18
C SER A 263 -20.10 -3.27 -4.21
N LEU A 264 -20.41 -2.81 -3.00
CA LEU A 264 -21.29 -3.53 -2.06
C LEU A 264 -22.70 -3.70 -2.64
N ALA A 265 -23.29 -2.64 -3.17
CA ALA A 265 -24.59 -2.68 -3.81
C ALA A 265 -24.60 -3.62 -5.04
N ALA A 266 -23.55 -3.56 -5.87
CA ALA A 266 -23.37 -4.46 -7.01
C ALA A 266 -23.25 -5.92 -6.54
N MET A 267 -22.52 -6.20 -5.46
CA MET A 267 -22.40 -7.54 -4.89
C MET A 267 -23.76 -8.06 -4.39
N VAL A 268 -24.52 -7.24 -3.66
CA VAL A 268 -25.89 -7.60 -3.24
C VAL A 268 -26.76 -7.93 -4.46
N ALA A 269 -26.69 -7.12 -5.53
CA ALA A 269 -27.42 -7.40 -6.77
C ALA A 269 -27.00 -8.73 -7.42
N VAL A 270 -25.70 -9.08 -7.40
CA VAL A 270 -25.19 -10.37 -7.87
C VAL A 270 -25.76 -11.52 -7.04
N LEU A 271 -25.75 -11.39 -5.70
CA LEU A 271 -26.28 -12.42 -4.80
C LEU A 271 -27.78 -12.64 -4.99
N VAL A 272 -28.56 -11.56 -5.10
CA VAL A 272 -30.02 -11.63 -5.32
C VAL A 272 -30.36 -12.27 -6.68
N ARG A 273 -29.58 -11.94 -7.72
CA ARG A 273 -29.81 -12.48 -9.07
C ARG A 273 -29.25 -13.89 -9.31
N ALA A 274 -28.51 -14.45 -8.35
CA ALA A 274 -27.88 -15.76 -8.52
C ALA A 274 -28.90 -16.90 -8.73
N GLY A 275 -30.16 -16.73 -8.30
CA GLY A 275 -31.29 -17.66 -8.56
C GLY A 275 -31.09 -19.07 -8.01
N ARG A 276 -30.05 -19.34 -7.23
CA ARG A 276 -29.71 -20.62 -6.59
C ARG A 276 -29.24 -20.38 -5.16
N PRO A 277 -29.43 -21.35 -4.24
CA PRO A 277 -28.91 -21.24 -2.89
C PRO A 277 -27.36 -21.07 -2.92
N ILE A 278 -26.88 -20.00 -2.32
CA ILE A 278 -25.42 -19.75 -2.18
C ILE A 278 -25.01 -20.41 -0.87
N PRO A 279 -23.92 -21.20 -0.85
CA PRO A 279 -23.39 -21.76 0.39
C PRO A 279 -23.05 -20.64 1.38
N TRP A 280 -23.27 -20.87 2.67
CA TRP A 280 -23.09 -19.84 3.71
C TRP A 280 -21.61 -19.44 3.93
N ILE A 281 -20.66 -20.33 3.63
CA ILE A 281 -19.22 -20.07 3.84
C ILE A 281 -18.70 -18.92 2.95
N PRO A 282 -18.91 -18.90 1.62
CA PRO A 282 -18.59 -17.75 0.79
C PRO A 282 -19.32 -16.47 1.22
N LEU A 283 -20.56 -16.57 1.75
CA LEU A 283 -21.26 -15.38 2.28
C LEU A 283 -20.61 -14.85 3.55
N LEU A 284 -20.17 -15.73 4.44
CA LEU A 284 -19.44 -15.34 5.65
C LEU A 284 -18.08 -14.71 5.31
N GLU A 285 -17.33 -15.30 4.38
CA GLU A 285 -16.06 -14.75 3.90
C GLU A 285 -16.28 -13.35 3.30
N LEU A 286 -17.29 -13.20 2.45
CA LEU A 286 -17.69 -11.92 1.88
C LEU A 286 -18.05 -10.89 2.96
N ALA A 287 -18.82 -11.30 3.97
CA ALA A 287 -19.22 -10.45 5.09
C ALA A 287 -18.00 -9.96 5.89
N VAL A 288 -17.01 -10.83 6.15
CA VAL A 288 -15.79 -10.44 6.86
C VAL A 288 -15.01 -9.36 6.10
N PHE A 289 -14.79 -9.52 4.78
CA PHE A 289 -14.10 -8.51 4.00
C PHE A 289 -14.93 -7.23 3.82
N ALA A 290 -16.27 -7.32 3.73
CA ALA A 290 -17.14 -6.15 3.73
C ALA A 290 -17.03 -5.37 5.06
N VAL A 291 -17.04 -6.07 6.19
CA VAL A 291 -16.88 -5.46 7.52
C VAL A 291 -15.53 -4.76 7.65
N LEU A 292 -14.43 -5.39 7.21
CA LEU A 292 -13.11 -4.75 7.21
C LEU A 292 -13.12 -3.43 6.40
N GLY A 293 -13.75 -3.43 5.22
CA GLY A 293 -13.92 -2.22 4.41
C GLY A 293 -14.84 -1.18 5.03
N LEU A 294 -15.87 -1.58 5.80
CA LEU A 294 -16.77 -0.64 6.50
C LEU A 294 -16.12 -0.02 7.75
N LEU A 295 -15.17 -0.72 8.36
CA LEU A 295 -14.47 -0.22 9.54
C LEU A 295 -13.43 0.84 9.19
N THR A 296 -12.68 0.66 8.11
CA THR A 296 -11.61 1.58 7.71
C THR A 296 -11.45 1.65 6.20
N ILE A 297 -11.03 2.80 5.68
CA ILE A 297 -10.67 2.96 4.26
C ILE A 297 -9.57 1.97 3.87
N ARG A 298 -8.58 1.74 4.74
CA ARG A 298 -7.51 0.75 4.54
C ARG A 298 -8.05 -0.69 4.37
N GLY A 299 -9.18 -1.02 5.00
CA GLY A 299 -9.87 -2.30 4.86
C GLY A 299 -10.45 -2.56 3.47
N ILE A 300 -10.76 -1.50 2.71
CA ILE A 300 -11.29 -1.58 1.33
C ILE A 300 -10.33 -2.33 0.41
N VAL A 301 -9.02 -2.24 0.64
CA VAL A 301 -7.99 -2.96 -0.15
C VAL A 301 -8.27 -4.47 -0.18
N TRP A 302 -8.61 -5.05 0.97
CA TRP A 302 -8.85 -6.49 1.10
C TRP A 302 -10.17 -6.90 0.46
N TRP A 303 -11.21 -6.07 0.59
CA TRP A 303 -12.45 -6.22 -0.17
C TRP A 303 -12.22 -6.17 -1.67
N ALA A 304 -11.46 -5.20 -2.16
CA ALA A 304 -11.15 -4.99 -3.57
C ALA A 304 -10.48 -6.21 -4.24
N LEU A 305 -9.73 -7.00 -3.47
CA LEU A 305 -9.06 -8.22 -3.95
C LEU A 305 -9.92 -9.48 -3.76
N ALA A 306 -10.64 -9.61 -2.63
CA ALA A 306 -11.40 -10.82 -2.31
C ALA A 306 -12.78 -10.86 -3.00
N ALA A 307 -13.50 -9.74 -3.06
CA ALA A 307 -14.85 -9.68 -3.62
C ALA A 307 -14.95 -10.14 -5.08
N PRO A 308 -14.00 -9.78 -6.00
CA PRO A 308 -13.98 -10.32 -7.35
C PRO A 308 -13.94 -11.84 -7.43
N VAL A 309 -13.14 -12.48 -6.57
CA VAL A 309 -12.96 -13.95 -6.54
C VAL A 309 -14.24 -14.64 -6.05
N LEU A 310 -14.87 -14.07 -5.02
CA LEU A 310 -16.13 -14.58 -4.49
C LEU A 310 -17.29 -14.38 -5.50
N ALA A 311 -17.35 -13.21 -6.15
CA ALA A 311 -18.30 -12.93 -7.23
C ALA A 311 -18.13 -13.90 -8.41
N ALA A 312 -16.89 -14.20 -8.79
CA ALA A 312 -16.59 -15.19 -9.83
C ALA A 312 -17.20 -16.55 -9.51
N GLY A 313 -17.08 -17.02 -8.26
CA GLY A 313 -17.65 -18.29 -7.83
C GLY A 313 -19.20 -18.31 -7.85
N VAL A 314 -19.83 -17.20 -7.48
CA VAL A 314 -21.30 -17.07 -7.52
C VAL A 314 -21.82 -17.04 -8.97
N LEU A 315 -21.22 -16.18 -9.81
CA LEU A 315 -21.65 -15.98 -11.20
C LEU A 315 -21.39 -17.20 -12.08
N SER A 316 -20.31 -17.95 -11.84
CA SER A 316 -19.98 -19.16 -12.60
C SER A 316 -20.93 -20.31 -12.32
N ARG A 317 -21.44 -20.43 -11.08
CA ARG A 317 -22.46 -21.43 -10.71
C ARG A 317 -23.83 -21.13 -11.34
N ALA A 318 -24.13 -19.85 -11.57
CA ALA A 318 -25.40 -19.41 -12.14
C ALA A 318 -25.46 -19.60 -13.66
N ARG A 319 -24.33 -19.66 -14.36
CA ARG A 319 -24.24 -19.81 -15.82
C ARG A 319 -23.52 -21.10 -16.16
N ALA A 320 -24.02 -21.87 -17.13
CA ALA A 320 -23.21 -22.91 -17.76
C ALA A 320 -21.99 -22.24 -18.39
N VAL A 321 -20.79 -22.68 -18.00
CA VAL A 321 -19.55 -22.13 -18.54
C VAL A 321 -19.52 -22.40 -20.04
N SER A 322 -19.68 -21.37 -20.85
CA SER A 322 -19.36 -21.44 -22.26
C SER A 322 -17.86 -21.57 -22.39
N GLU A 323 -17.38 -22.73 -22.87
CA GLU A 323 -15.95 -22.88 -23.15
C GLU A 323 -15.56 -21.81 -24.18
N GLU A 324 -14.61 -20.95 -23.78
CA GLU A 324 -14.04 -19.98 -24.71
C GLU A 324 -13.29 -20.73 -25.82
N PRO A 325 -13.44 -20.34 -27.09
CA PRO A 325 -12.72 -20.98 -28.18
C PRO A 325 -11.23 -21.00 -27.89
N ALA A 326 -10.62 -22.16 -27.95
CA ALA A 326 -9.17 -22.34 -27.78
C ALA A 326 -8.36 -21.82 -29.01
N GLU A 327 -9.03 -21.04 -29.87
CA GLU A 327 -8.40 -20.47 -31.07
C GLU A 327 -7.20 -19.61 -30.69
N ARG A 328 -6.07 -19.91 -31.29
CA ARG A 328 -4.81 -19.18 -31.15
C ARG A 328 -4.50 -18.43 -32.41
N SER A 329 -4.05 -17.18 -32.29
CA SER A 329 -3.80 -16.31 -33.44
C SER A 329 -2.59 -15.40 -33.20
N TRP A 330 -1.87 -15.09 -34.25
CA TRP A 330 -0.85 -14.05 -34.24
C TRP A 330 -1.44 -12.66 -33.99
N ALA A 331 -2.69 -12.42 -34.38
CA ALA A 331 -3.39 -11.18 -34.04
C ALA A 331 -3.54 -11.00 -32.54
N TYR A 332 -3.87 -12.06 -31.78
CA TYR A 332 -3.93 -11.99 -30.32
C TYR A 332 -2.54 -11.80 -29.70
N THR A 333 -1.50 -12.43 -30.28
CA THR A 333 -0.11 -12.21 -29.84
C THR A 333 0.31 -10.75 -30.03
N ALA A 334 0.03 -10.18 -31.21
CA ALA A 334 0.32 -8.78 -31.51
C ALA A 334 -0.47 -7.81 -30.58
N LEU A 335 -1.74 -8.12 -30.31
CA LEU A 335 -2.57 -7.33 -29.41
C LEU A 335 -2.06 -7.36 -27.96
N VAL A 336 -1.71 -8.54 -27.45
CA VAL A 336 -1.10 -8.68 -26.10
C VAL A 336 0.21 -7.91 -26.03
N ALA A 337 1.08 -8.06 -27.05
CA ALA A 337 2.33 -7.32 -27.12
C ALA A 337 2.10 -5.80 -27.13
N ALA A 338 1.14 -5.32 -27.91
CA ALA A 338 0.81 -3.89 -27.98
C ALA A 338 0.30 -3.36 -26.63
N ILE A 339 -0.57 -4.11 -25.94
CA ILE A 339 -1.09 -3.74 -24.61
C ILE A 339 0.06 -3.68 -23.59
N VAL A 340 0.92 -4.69 -23.55
CA VAL A 340 2.03 -4.75 -22.60
C VAL A 340 3.07 -3.66 -22.88
N ILE A 341 3.47 -3.50 -24.14
CA ILE A 341 4.43 -2.45 -24.54
C ILE A 341 3.85 -1.05 -24.23
N GLY A 342 2.58 -0.81 -24.55
CA GLY A 342 1.90 0.45 -24.23
C GLY A 342 1.86 0.72 -22.73
N SER A 343 1.62 -0.32 -21.91
CA SER A 343 1.65 -0.20 -20.45
C SER A 343 3.06 0.11 -19.93
N LEU A 344 4.09 -0.52 -20.48
CA LEU A 344 5.48 -0.29 -20.05
C LEU A 344 6.02 1.06 -20.53
N ALA A 345 5.49 1.60 -21.64
CA ALA A 345 5.92 2.88 -22.20
C ALA A 345 5.65 4.09 -21.30
N VAL A 346 4.76 3.95 -20.30
CA VAL A 346 4.48 5.04 -19.33
C VAL A 346 5.50 5.10 -18.19
N LEU A 347 6.24 4.02 -17.90
CA LEU A 347 7.15 3.94 -16.75
C LEU A 347 8.30 4.96 -16.80
N PRO A 348 8.95 5.24 -17.96
CA PRO A 348 9.98 6.27 -18.01
C PRO A 348 9.46 7.67 -17.71
N ALA A 349 8.17 7.96 -18.04
CA ALA A 349 7.57 9.25 -17.69
C ALA A 349 7.32 9.38 -16.19
N ALA A 350 6.86 8.30 -15.53
CA ALA A 350 6.61 8.26 -14.10
C ALA A 350 7.88 8.48 -13.26
N SER A 351 9.05 8.09 -13.78
CA SER A 351 10.33 8.17 -13.07
C SER A 351 11.14 9.45 -13.30
N ARG A 352 10.63 10.37 -14.14
CA ARG A 352 11.30 11.65 -14.41
C ARG A 352 11.24 12.54 -13.17
N THR A 353 12.23 13.42 -13.03
CA THR A 353 12.15 14.56 -12.13
C THR A 353 11.56 15.75 -12.89
N ASP A 354 10.81 16.58 -12.21
CA ASP A 354 10.34 17.86 -12.72
C ASP A 354 11.44 18.94 -12.67
N GLY A 355 11.11 20.19 -13.00
CA GLY A 355 12.05 21.31 -12.98
C GLY A 355 12.55 21.68 -11.59
N THR A 356 11.92 21.19 -10.52
CA THR A 356 12.30 21.40 -9.12
C THR A 356 13.19 20.28 -8.56
N GLY A 357 13.45 19.24 -9.35
CA GLY A 357 14.14 18.02 -8.91
C GLY A 357 13.23 16.98 -8.26
N THR A 358 11.94 17.27 -8.11
CA THR A 358 10.97 16.36 -7.52
C THR A 358 10.58 15.23 -8.50
N PRO A 359 10.60 13.96 -8.07
CA PRO A 359 10.12 12.86 -8.91
C PRO A 359 8.64 13.00 -9.24
N THR A 360 8.28 12.97 -10.53
CA THR A 360 6.89 13.21 -11.00
C THR A 360 5.88 12.19 -10.45
N MET A 361 6.34 11.00 -10.08
CA MET A 361 5.52 9.96 -9.47
C MET A 361 5.18 10.21 -7.99
N LEU A 362 5.74 11.23 -7.34
CA LEU A 362 5.56 11.49 -5.92
C LEU A 362 4.60 12.66 -5.67
N ALA A 363 3.87 12.56 -4.57
CA ALA A 363 3.13 13.65 -3.94
C ALA A 363 3.79 13.99 -2.60
N PHE A 364 3.78 15.24 -2.18
CA PHE A 364 4.38 15.70 -0.93
C PHE A 364 5.89 15.44 -0.84
N ALA A 365 6.61 15.74 -1.92
CA ALA A 365 8.06 15.65 -2.01
C ALA A 365 8.65 17.02 -2.41
N PRO A 366 8.72 18.03 -1.49
CA PRO A 366 9.12 19.40 -1.80
C PRO A 366 10.63 19.50 -1.88
N GLU A 367 11.26 18.93 -2.90
CA GLU A 367 12.73 18.90 -3.03
C GLU A 367 13.35 20.30 -3.11
N ASP A 368 12.70 21.21 -3.79
CA ASP A 368 13.19 22.59 -3.94
C ASP A 368 13.10 23.39 -2.63
N LEU A 369 12.08 23.14 -1.76
CA LEU A 369 12.05 23.74 -0.43
C LEU A 369 13.14 23.19 0.47
N VAL A 370 13.36 21.87 0.43
CA VAL A 370 14.43 21.21 1.18
C VAL A 370 15.79 21.69 0.71
N GLN A 371 15.98 21.86 -0.60
CA GLN A 371 17.23 22.39 -1.14
C GLN A 371 17.45 23.86 -0.73
N ALA A 372 16.43 24.71 -0.78
CA ALA A 372 16.52 26.07 -0.29
C ALA A 372 16.88 26.13 1.21
N ALA A 373 16.35 25.21 2.01
CA ALA A 373 16.72 25.08 3.41
C ALA A 373 18.21 24.71 3.59
N ARG A 374 18.72 23.75 2.82
CA ARG A 374 20.13 23.30 2.86
C ARG A 374 21.13 24.38 2.47
N GLU A 375 20.73 25.34 1.62
CA GLU A 375 21.59 26.43 1.20
C GLU A 375 21.81 27.49 2.31
N VAL A 376 20.91 27.56 3.29
CA VAL A 376 20.91 28.66 4.28
C VAL A 376 21.00 28.19 5.74
N ALA A 377 20.55 26.98 6.06
CA ALA A 377 20.59 26.44 7.41
C ALA A 377 21.89 25.67 7.66
N PRO A 378 22.50 25.81 8.85
CA PRO A 378 23.65 24.99 9.27
C PRO A 378 23.27 23.49 9.26
N GLU A 379 24.27 22.63 9.03
CA GLU A 379 24.12 21.19 9.27
C GLU A 379 23.73 20.98 10.75
N ASP A 380 22.91 19.94 10.99
CA ASP A 380 22.33 19.59 12.29
C ASP A 380 21.28 20.58 12.86
N SER A 381 20.81 21.56 12.05
CA SER A 381 19.69 22.42 12.45
C SER A 381 18.44 21.61 12.74
N ARG A 382 17.83 21.81 13.91
CA ARG A 382 16.53 21.21 14.22
C ARG A 382 15.44 21.85 13.37
N ALA A 383 14.71 21.02 12.61
CA ALA A 383 13.72 21.49 11.68
C ALA A 383 12.29 21.17 12.18
N PHE A 384 11.43 22.19 12.32
CA PHE A 384 10.02 21.99 12.37
C PHE A 384 9.51 21.87 10.92
N VAL A 385 9.04 20.68 10.56
CA VAL A 385 8.57 20.40 9.21
C VAL A 385 7.10 19.99 9.29
N SER A 386 6.26 20.52 8.40
CA SER A 386 4.89 20.02 8.27
C SER A 386 4.91 18.52 8.03
N GLN A 387 4.09 17.77 8.77
CA GLN A 387 4.12 16.31 8.85
C GLN A 387 4.08 15.62 7.47
N LEU A 388 3.36 16.19 6.50
CA LEU A 388 3.32 15.67 5.13
C LEU A 388 4.67 15.76 4.40
N TYR A 389 5.53 16.71 4.77
CA TYR A 389 6.85 16.94 4.18
C TYR A 389 8.00 16.31 4.98
N ALA A 390 7.74 15.94 6.24
CA ALA A 390 8.77 15.53 7.18
C ALA A 390 9.57 14.31 6.68
N SER A 391 8.89 13.25 6.26
CA SER A 391 9.58 12.05 5.77
C SER A 391 10.39 12.28 4.48
N TRP A 392 9.96 13.23 3.63
CA TRP A 392 10.78 13.64 2.49
C TRP A 392 12.03 14.40 2.95
N SER A 393 11.88 15.32 3.91
CA SER A 393 13.01 16.04 4.48
C SER A 393 14.04 15.12 5.11
N GLU A 394 13.60 14.09 5.83
CA GLU A 394 14.47 13.05 6.39
C GLU A 394 15.26 12.29 5.32
N PHE A 395 14.63 12.00 4.20
CA PHE A 395 15.24 11.28 3.10
C PHE A 395 16.20 12.17 2.29
N SER A 396 15.76 13.39 1.93
CA SER A 396 16.50 14.28 1.06
C SER A 396 17.58 15.07 1.82
N ALA A 397 17.34 15.43 3.08
CA ALA A 397 18.25 16.20 3.92
C ALA A 397 18.46 15.54 5.30
N PRO A 398 19.15 14.39 5.36
CA PRO A 398 19.32 13.63 6.60
C PRO A 398 20.07 14.39 7.73
N GLY A 399 20.71 15.51 7.44
CA GLY A 399 21.33 16.38 8.45
C GLY A 399 20.34 17.26 9.22
N PHE A 400 19.05 17.31 8.85
CA PHE A 400 18.04 18.07 9.58
C PHE A 400 17.12 17.11 10.35
N PRO A 401 17.35 16.85 11.66
CA PRO A 401 16.41 16.11 12.46
C PRO A 401 15.10 16.89 12.53
N VAL A 402 13.96 16.17 12.34
CA VAL A 402 12.64 16.78 12.32
C VAL A 402 11.92 16.61 13.66
N ALA A 403 10.86 17.42 13.90
CA ALA A 403 10.09 17.32 15.12
C ALA A 403 9.26 16.04 15.18
N VAL A 404 8.47 15.80 14.14
CA VAL A 404 7.61 14.61 13.97
C VAL A 404 7.63 14.17 12.51
N ASP A 405 7.29 12.89 12.27
CA ASP A 405 7.18 12.33 10.92
C ASP A 405 5.88 11.52 10.71
N SER A 406 5.85 10.64 9.71
CA SER A 406 4.69 9.82 9.39
C SER A 406 4.54 8.55 10.24
N ARG A 407 5.48 8.24 11.13
CA ARG A 407 5.41 7.16 12.12
C ARG A 407 4.61 7.60 13.35
N ILE A 408 3.38 8.03 13.14
CA ILE A 408 2.53 8.74 14.10
C ILE A 408 2.43 8.04 15.45
N GLU A 409 2.43 6.71 15.45
CA GLU A 409 2.31 5.88 16.64
C GLU A 409 3.53 5.92 17.58
N LEU A 410 4.65 6.45 17.13
CA LEU A 410 5.86 6.54 17.95
C LEU A 410 5.85 7.75 18.88
N PHE A 411 5.10 8.78 18.54
CA PHE A 411 5.13 10.04 19.26
C PHE A 411 4.10 10.06 20.40
N PRO A 412 4.49 10.47 21.61
CA PRO A 412 3.56 10.69 22.72
C PRO A 412 2.55 11.81 22.44
N ASP A 413 1.43 11.79 23.19
CA ASP A 413 0.34 12.75 22.99
C ASP A 413 0.79 14.21 23.23
N ASP A 414 1.69 14.47 24.19
CA ASP A 414 2.25 15.79 24.48
C ASP A 414 3.05 16.35 23.28
N VAL A 415 3.83 15.53 22.62
CA VAL A 415 4.54 15.93 21.38
C VAL A 415 3.55 16.32 20.28
N TRP A 416 2.44 15.60 20.17
CA TRP A 416 1.40 15.95 19.20
C TRP A 416 0.67 17.24 19.59
N ASP A 417 0.38 17.45 20.86
CA ASP A 417 -0.27 18.67 21.36
C ASP A 417 0.62 19.89 21.06
N ASP A 418 1.93 19.79 21.31
CA ASP A 418 2.90 20.81 20.97
C ASP A 418 3.00 21.04 19.45
N TYR A 419 3.09 19.97 18.67
CA TYR A 419 3.11 20.06 17.21
C TYR A 419 1.88 20.80 16.66
N PHE A 420 0.68 20.51 17.18
CA PHE A 420 -0.54 21.21 16.76
C PHE A 420 -0.60 22.65 17.24
N THR A 421 -0.06 22.93 18.44
CA THR A 421 0.08 24.30 18.93
C THR A 421 0.92 25.13 17.96
N VAL A 422 2.05 24.61 17.51
CA VAL A 422 2.90 25.28 16.52
C VAL A 422 2.20 25.38 15.17
N THR A 423 1.74 24.26 14.61
CA THR A 423 1.15 24.21 13.26
C THR A 423 -0.03 25.17 13.08
N THR A 424 -0.84 25.39 14.14
CA THR A 424 -1.99 26.27 14.13
C THR A 424 -1.69 27.71 14.58
N ALA A 425 -0.42 28.03 14.88
CA ALA A 425 0.00 29.25 15.54
C ALA A 425 -0.82 29.55 16.80
N GLY A 426 -1.10 28.50 17.60
CA GLY A 426 -1.87 28.60 18.84
C GLY A 426 -1.10 29.35 19.94
N PRO A 427 -1.78 29.72 21.06
CA PRO A 427 -1.12 30.43 22.16
C PRO A 427 0.13 29.66 22.64
N GLY A 428 1.28 30.32 22.65
CA GLY A 428 2.54 29.75 23.12
C GLY A 428 3.38 29.01 22.04
N TRP A 429 3.01 29.07 20.76
CA TRP A 429 3.73 28.41 19.69
C TRP A 429 5.23 28.80 19.61
N GLN A 430 5.59 30.08 19.89
CA GLN A 430 6.98 30.50 19.95
C GLN A 430 7.73 29.80 21.08
N ALA A 431 7.11 29.66 22.25
CA ALA A 431 7.74 29.02 23.40
C ALA A 431 8.03 27.55 23.13
N VAL A 432 7.15 26.83 22.39
CA VAL A 432 7.38 25.45 21.95
C VAL A 432 8.57 25.39 21.00
N LEU A 433 8.66 26.28 19.99
CA LEU A 433 9.78 26.32 19.07
C LEU A 433 11.12 26.67 19.78
N ASP A 434 11.06 27.51 20.82
CA ASP A 434 12.23 27.87 21.64
C ASP A 434 12.66 26.69 22.53
N GLU A 435 11.70 26.00 23.17
CA GLU A 435 11.95 24.79 23.97
C GLU A 435 12.55 23.66 23.13
N TRP A 436 12.06 23.50 21.92
CA TRP A 436 12.55 22.49 20.97
C TRP A 436 13.87 22.91 20.28
N ASP A 437 14.34 24.13 20.49
CA ASP A 437 15.56 24.69 19.87
C ASP A 437 15.51 24.58 18.34
N VAL A 438 14.37 25.01 17.76
CA VAL A 438 14.12 24.94 16.31
C VAL A 438 14.76 26.14 15.62
N ASP A 439 15.59 25.85 14.61
CA ASP A 439 16.27 26.85 13.79
C ASP A 439 15.70 27.00 12.37
N LEU A 440 14.95 26.00 11.91
CA LEU A 440 14.47 25.88 10.54
C LEU A 440 12.99 25.49 10.51
N LEU A 441 12.21 26.13 9.64
CA LEU A 441 10.82 25.75 9.36
C LEU A 441 10.70 25.40 7.87
N ILE A 442 10.08 24.26 7.56
CA ILE A 442 9.68 23.84 6.20
C ILE A 442 8.19 23.51 6.24
N LEU A 443 7.37 24.39 5.69
CA LEU A 443 5.94 24.41 5.95
C LEU A 443 5.12 24.13 4.69
N ASP A 444 4.12 23.25 4.85
CA ASP A 444 3.06 23.00 3.87
C ASP A 444 1.89 23.98 4.14
N PRO A 445 1.46 24.80 3.18
CA PRO A 445 0.35 25.72 3.37
C PRO A 445 -0.96 25.01 3.75
N GLY A 446 -1.20 23.80 3.23
CA GLY A 446 -2.41 23.04 3.54
C GLY A 446 -2.52 22.62 5.01
N GLN A 447 -1.37 22.47 5.71
CA GLN A 447 -1.33 22.14 7.14
C GLN A 447 -1.05 23.36 8.03
N SER A 448 -0.25 24.32 7.57
CA SER A 448 0.40 25.34 8.40
C SER A 448 0.17 26.77 7.93
N GLU A 449 -0.96 27.07 7.25
CA GLU A 449 -1.28 28.40 6.72
C GLU A 449 -1.14 29.49 7.80
N ARG A 450 -1.75 29.28 8.97
CA ARG A 450 -1.69 30.24 10.09
C ARG A 450 -0.28 30.44 10.64
N LEU A 451 0.51 29.37 10.67
CA LEU A 451 1.89 29.48 11.10
C LEU A 451 2.73 30.29 10.09
N ILE A 452 2.54 30.06 8.78
CA ILE A 452 3.21 30.81 7.72
C ILE A 452 2.91 32.30 7.86
N GLU A 453 1.65 32.69 8.09
CA GLU A 453 1.26 34.09 8.34
C GLU A 453 1.93 34.65 9.60
N ALA A 454 1.84 33.93 10.73
CA ALA A 454 2.39 34.39 12.00
C ALA A 454 3.92 34.55 11.98
N VAL A 455 4.63 33.61 11.34
CA VAL A 455 6.10 33.65 11.22
C VAL A 455 6.55 34.72 10.24
N SER A 456 5.77 35.03 9.20
CA SER A 456 6.09 36.08 8.23
C SER A 456 6.13 37.47 8.88
N ASP A 457 5.36 37.68 9.95
CA ASP A 457 5.28 38.93 10.71
C ASP A 457 6.22 38.94 11.94
N ASP A 458 6.90 37.82 12.25
CA ASP A 458 7.76 37.67 13.43
C ASP A 458 9.23 37.94 13.08
N ALA A 459 9.79 38.99 13.72
CA ALA A 459 11.18 39.40 13.51
C ALA A 459 12.25 38.33 13.92
N ALA A 460 11.86 37.32 14.69
CA ALA A 460 12.71 36.21 15.07
C ALA A 460 13.00 35.26 13.88
N TRP A 461 12.25 35.40 12.80
CA TRP A 461 12.38 34.54 11.63
C TRP A 461 12.64 35.32 10.36
N ARG A 462 13.51 34.78 9.51
CA ARG A 462 13.81 35.32 8.18
C ARG A 462 13.23 34.37 7.12
N ALA A 463 12.35 34.89 6.27
CA ALA A 463 11.85 34.16 5.12
C ALA A 463 12.98 33.88 4.12
N VAL A 464 13.06 32.63 3.68
CA VAL A 464 13.95 32.17 2.61
C VAL A 464 13.16 31.99 1.33
N VAL A 465 12.03 31.27 1.42
CA VAL A 465 11.07 31.05 0.35
C VAL A 465 9.68 31.13 0.93
N VAL A 466 8.77 31.84 0.26
CA VAL A 466 7.32 31.80 0.56
C VAL A 466 6.58 31.76 -0.76
N ARG A 467 5.84 30.65 -0.99
CA ARG A 467 5.09 30.40 -2.23
C ARG A 467 3.80 29.65 -1.91
N ASP A 468 2.92 29.52 -2.91
CA ASP A 468 1.64 28.82 -2.78
C ASP A 468 1.81 27.31 -2.47
N ASP A 469 2.95 26.72 -2.80
CA ASP A 469 3.26 25.29 -2.60
C ASP A 469 4.12 25.01 -1.36
N GLY A 470 4.57 26.05 -0.63
CA GLY A 470 5.32 25.89 0.62
C GLY A 470 6.15 27.09 1.03
N ALA A 471 6.64 27.04 2.27
CA ALA A 471 7.47 28.09 2.82
C ALA A 471 8.65 27.55 3.62
N VAL A 472 9.78 28.27 3.56
CA VAL A 472 10.99 28.01 4.33
C VAL A 472 11.37 29.26 5.10
N PHE A 473 11.57 29.12 6.40
CA PHE A 473 12.06 30.17 7.27
C PHE A 473 13.26 29.66 8.08
N VAL A 474 14.19 30.54 8.38
CA VAL A 474 15.31 30.29 9.29
C VAL A 474 15.30 31.29 10.42
N ARG A 475 15.75 30.87 11.60
CA ARG A 475 15.83 31.75 12.77
C ARG A 475 16.77 32.93 12.46
N ALA A 476 16.32 34.16 12.70
CA ALA A 476 17.15 35.36 12.58
C ALA A 476 18.16 35.35 13.72
N ARG A 477 19.46 35.35 13.40
CA ARG A 477 20.59 35.43 14.35
C ARG A 477 21.00 36.87 14.59
#